data_edfffbdb9842f9fa415d91cfc9cffc62
#
_entry.id   edfffbdb9842f9fa415d91cfc9cffc62
#
_cell.length_a   1.000
_cell.length_b   1.000
_cell.length_c   1.000
_cell.angle_alpha   90.00
_cell.angle_beta   90.00
_cell.angle_gamma   90.00
#
_symmetry.space_group_name_H-M   'P 1'
#
loop_
_entity.id
_entity.type
_entity.pdbx_description
1 polymer ?
#
loop_
_entity_poly.entity_id
_entity_poly.type
_entity_poly.pdbx_seq_one_letter_code
_entity_poly.pdbx_strand_id
1 'polypeptide(L)'
;AIDPAQGGSPQDYFNTVLWTGNDADDRSISGVGFQPDWVWLKARNHTYNHYALDSVRGDDAILFPNLTDAEDTTDDTGFDSFDSDGFTISQVNGWEINDNGKTYVAWNWKAGGSGVSNTDGSITSTVSANADTGFSIVSYTGTGSDGSTVGHGLSSAPELAIIKGRDAGYPWMVMGYPTNTSFPNDGSFLTLSTTDAMGNGTGSEISLGSSTMTFVDAGGNICESSRDYIAYCFHSVDGYSKFGTYTGNDNADGPFVYTGFRPAFVMI
;
A
#
# COMPACT_ATOMS: atom_id res chain seq x y z
N ALA A 1 -18.35 5.17 8.15
CA ALA A 1 -18.79 3.85 7.65
C ALA A 1 -19.24 3.97 6.20
N ILE A 2 -18.84 3.00 5.37
CA ILE A 2 -19.41 2.89 4.03
C ILE A 2 -20.83 2.36 4.22
N ASP A 3 -21.81 3.23 4.04
CA ASP A 3 -23.22 2.92 4.29
C ASP A 3 -23.90 2.46 3.00
N PRO A 4 -24.26 1.18 2.85
CA PRO A 4 -24.99 0.69 1.68
C PRO A 4 -26.36 1.37 1.48
N ALA A 5 -26.94 1.92 2.55
CA ALA A 5 -28.19 2.66 2.45
C ALA A 5 -28.05 4.02 1.76
N GLN A 6 -26.80 4.54 1.65
CA GLN A 6 -26.47 5.75 0.89
C GLN A 6 -25.94 5.44 -0.52
N GLY A 7 -25.98 4.18 -0.96
CA GLY A 7 -25.59 3.77 -2.31
C GLY A 7 -24.11 3.43 -2.48
N GLY A 8 -23.32 3.37 -1.42
CA GLY A 8 -21.93 2.92 -1.44
C GLY A 8 -21.81 1.41 -1.17
N SER A 9 -20.94 0.74 -1.91
CA SER A 9 -20.59 -0.67 -1.69
C SER A 9 -19.09 -0.79 -1.45
N PRO A 10 -18.62 -1.72 -0.59
CA PRO A 10 -17.19 -1.98 -0.45
C PRO A 10 -16.47 -2.21 -1.79
N GLN A 11 -17.14 -2.79 -2.77
CA GLN A 11 -16.61 -3.02 -4.11
C GLN A 11 -16.39 -1.73 -4.93
N ASP A 12 -17.00 -0.61 -4.53
CA ASP A 12 -16.78 0.69 -5.19
C ASP A 12 -15.41 1.30 -4.82
N TYR A 13 -14.69 0.68 -3.86
CA TYR A 13 -13.45 1.21 -3.31
C TYR A 13 -12.31 0.19 -3.21
N PHE A 14 -12.65 -1.10 -3.18
CA PHE A 14 -11.69 -2.20 -3.24
C PHE A 14 -12.28 -3.34 -4.06
N ASN A 15 -11.55 -3.77 -5.08
CA ASN A 15 -11.97 -4.92 -5.87
C ASN A 15 -10.77 -5.74 -6.36
N THR A 16 -11.02 -7.02 -6.62
CA THR A 16 -10.02 -7.96 -7.12
C THR A 16 -10.40 -8.42 -8.51
N VAL A 17 -9.46 -8.31 -9.46
CA VAL A 17 -9.66 -8.81 -10.83
C VAL A 17 -8.67 -9.91 -11.16
N LEU A 18 -9.10 -10.83 -12.00
CA LEU A 18 -8.32 -11.98 -12.46
C LEU A 18 -8.26 -11.97 -13.99
N TRP A 19 -7.09 -12.31 -14.55
CA TRP A 19 -6.97 -12.52 -15.98
C TRP A 19 -5.99 -13.65 -16.31
N THR A 20 -6.03 -14.10 -17.56
CA THR A 20 -4.99 -14.95 -18.14
C THR A 20 -4.24 -14.12 -19.17
N GLY A 21 -2.92 -14.06 -19.06
CA GLY A 21 -2.05 -13.36 -20.00
C GLY A 21 -2.18 -13.90 -21.41
N ASN A 22 -1.94 -13.06 -22.41
CA ASN A 22 -2.10 -13.39 -23.81
C ASN A 22 -1.04 -12.75 -24.73
N ASP A 23 0.04 -12.18 -24.15
CA ASP A 23 1.11 -11.46 -24.86
C ASP A 23 0.63 -10.28 -25.73
N ALA A 24 -0.57 -9.76 -25.50
CA ALA A 24 -1.05 -8.60 -26.27
C ALA A 24 -0.56 -7.29 -25.65
N ASP A 25 -0.33 -6.30 -26.52
CA ASP A 25 -0.13 -4.91 -26.14
C ASP A 25 -1.48 -4.20 -25.98
N ASP A 26 -1.51 -3.07 -25.28
CA ASP A 26 -2.68 -2.21 -25.06
C ASP A 26 -3.91 -3.00 -24.53
N ARG A 27 -3.66 -3.96 -23.66
CA ARG A 27 -4.72 -4.82 -23.15
C ARG A 27 -5.41 -4.18 -21.95
N SER A 28 -6.68 -3.85 -22.09
CA SER A 28 -7.50 -3.39 -20.98
C SER A 28 -7.90 -4.54 -20.04
N ILE A 29 -7.64 -4.36 -18.75
CA ILE A 29 -8.11 -5.20 -17.63
C ILE A 29 -9.21 -4.42 -16.92
N SER A 30 -10.46 -4.71 -17.25
CA SER A 30 -11.66 -4.03 -16.77
C SER A 30 -12.43 -4.86 -15.74
N GLY A 31 -13.48 -4.27 -15.16
CA GLY A 31 -14.34 -4.89 -14.16
C GLY A 31 -13.88 -4.62 -12.72
N VAL A 32 -13.00 -3.65 -12.53
CA VAL A 32 -12.64 -3.13 -11.19
C VAL A 32 -13.82 -2.34 -10.61
N GLY A 33 -14.59 -1.63 -11.44
CA GLY A 33 -15.75 -0.82 -11.04
C GLY A 33 -15.39 0.63 -10.70
N PHE A 34 -14.10 0.97 -10.74
CA PHE A 34 -13.56 2.31 -10.49
C PHE A 34 -12.15 2.43 -11.09
N GLN A 35 -11.64 3.66 -11.19
CA GLN A 35 -10.22 3.87 -11.47
C GLN A 35 -9.43 3.52 -10.21
N PRO A 36 -8.55 2.49 -10.25
CA PRO A 36 -7.69 2.19 -9.11
C PRO A 36 -6.65 3.28 -8.93
N ASP A 37 -6.33 3.58 -7.66
CA ASP A 37 -5.24 4.47 -7.29
C ASP A 37 -4.02 3.71 -6.77
N TRP A 38 -4.21 2.48 -6.33
CA TRP A 38 -3.15 1.53 -6.03
C TRP A 38 -3.50 0.15 -6.59
N VAL A 39 -2.61 -0.37 -7.41
CA VAL A 39 -2.69 -1.71 -7.98
C VAL A 39 -1.55 -2.55 -7.44
N TRP A 40 -1.88 -3.66 -6.78
CA TRP A 40 -0.92 -4.68 -6.40
C TRP A 40 -1.24 -5.94 -7.17
N LEU A 41 -0.34 -6.35 -8.05
CA LEU A 41 -0.58 -7.50 -8.91
C LEU A 41 0.44 -8.62 -8.73
N LYS A 42 0.02 -9.86 -9.06
CA LYS A 42 0.83 -11.07 -8.92
C LYS A 42 0.42 -12.14 -9.91
N ALA A 43 1.41 -12.80 -10.52
CA ALA A 43 1.16 -14.07 -11.21
C ALA A 43 0.79 -15.16 -10.20
N ARG A 44 -0.29 -15.90 -10.47
CA ARG A 44 -0.84 -16.93 -9.56
C ARG A 44 -0.23 -18.31 -9.77
N ASN A 45 0.21 -18.61 -10.99
CA ASN A 45 0.75 -19.90 -11.39
C ASN A 45 2.23 -19.85 -11.79
N HIS A 46 2.93 -18.78 -11.38
CA HIS A 46 4.35 -18.59 -11.63
C HIS A 46 5.04 -17.84 -10.49
N THR A 47 6.36 -17.99 -10.38
CA THR A 47 7.21 -17.40 -9.31
C THR A 47 7.65 -15.96 -9.62
N TYR A 48 6.97 -15.26 -10.53
CA TYR A 48 7.23 -13.85 -10.84
C TYR A 48 7.08 -12.96 -9.60
N ASN A 49 7.71 -11.80 -9.64
CA ASN A 49 7.64 -10.84 -8.56
C ASN A 49 6.20 -10.34 -8.32
N HIS A 50 5.98 -9.75 -7.17
CA HIS A 50 4.84 -8.88 -6.95
C HIS A 50 5.16 -7.50 -7.52
N TYR A 51 4.16 -6.83 -8.06
CA TYR A 51 4.26 -5.48 -8.61
C TYR A 51 3.27 -4.56 -7.91
N ALA A 52 3.72 -3.37 -7.51
CA ALA A 52 2.91 -2.35 -6.88
C ALA A 52 3.08 -1.02 -7.63
N LEU A 53 1.96 -0.48 -8.13
CA LEU A 53 1.89 0.78 -8.85
C LEU A 53 0.81 1.65 -8.22
N ASP A 54 0.99 2.97 -8.25
CA ASP A 54 -0.03 3.90 -7.75
C ASP A 54 -0.10 5.21 -8.55
N SER A 55 -1.26 5.85 -8.48
CA SER A 55 -1.59 7.08 -9.22
C SER A 55 -0.81 8.31 -8.78
N VAL A 56 -0.11 8.27 -7.64
CA VAL A 56 0.73 9.37 -7.14
C VAL A 56 2.11 9.35 -7.77
N ARG A 57 2.65 8.16 -8.02
CA ARG A 57 3.97 7.97 -8.67
C ARG A 57 3.88 7.90 -10.19
N GLY A 58 2.69 7.54 -10.71
CA GLY A 58 2.47 7.32 -12.14
C GLY A 58 2.54 5.84 -12.55
N ASP A 59 2.30 5.59 -13.82
CA ASP A 59 2.21 4.26 -14.43
C ASP A 59 3.59 3.65 -14.76
N ASP A 60 4.61 4.48 -14.93
CA ASP A 60 5.99 4.02 -15.18
C ASP A 60 6.79 3.67 -13.92
N ALA A 61 6.22 3.82 -12.73
CA ALA A 61 6.91 3.66 -11.46
C ALA A 61 6.51 2.37 -10.75
N ILE A 62 7.32 1.32 -10.89
CA ILE A 62 7.07 0.01 -10.26
C ILE A 62 7.91 -0.17 -9.00
N LEU A 63 7.28 -0.69 -7.96
CA LEU A 63 7.90 -1.22 -6.76
C LEU A 63 7.57 -2.71 -6.61
N PHE A 64 8.46 -3.43 -5.92
CA PHE A 64 8.35 -4.88 -5.73
C PHE A 64 8.09 -5.22 -4.25
N PRO A 65 6.84 -5.52 -3.84
CA PRO A 65 6.51 -5.83 -2.44
C PRO A 65 7.29 -7.00 -1.83
N ASN A 66 7.81 -7.91 -2.64
CA ASN A 66 8.59 -9.06 -2.20
C ASN A 66 10.12 -8.85 -2.26
N LEU A 67 10.59 -7.67 -2.66
CA LEU A 67 12.02 -7.33 -2.77
C LEU A 67 12.33 -6.04 -2.03
N THR A 68 13.62 -5.80 -1.81
CA THR A 68 14.12 -4.53 -1.26
C THR A 68 14.53 -3.54 -2.34
N ASP A 69 14.45 -3.91 -3.61
CA ASP A 69 14.94 -3.12 -4.73
C ASP A 69 14.36 -1.70 -4.74
N ALA A 70 15.12 -0.78 -5.30
CA ALA A 70 14.65 0.57 -5.59
C ALA A 70 13.50 0.53 -6.59
N GLU A 71 12.77 1.65 -6.67
CA GLU A 71 11.76 1.85 -7.70
C GLU A 71 12.37 1.73 -9.09
N ASP A 72 11.70 0.99 -9.94
CA ASP A 72 12.03 0.96 -11.36
C ASP A 72 11.15 1.97 -12.10
N THR A 73 11.81 2.87 -12.80
CA THR A 73 11.19 3.93 -13.61
C THR A 73 11.69 3.87 -15.05
N THR A 74 12.12 2.68 -15.48
CA THR A 74 12.50 2.51 -16.89
C THR A 74 11.27 2.65 -17.77
N ASP A 75 11.40 3.41 -18.84
CA ASP A 75 10.34 3.54 -19.84
C ASP A 75 9.90 2.13 -20.28
N ASP A 76 8.58 1.92 -20.30
CA ASP A 76 7.97 0.67 -20.75
C ASP A 76 8.00 -0.47 -19.69
N THR A 77 7.27 -0.27 -18.62
CA THR A 77 7.07 -1.27 -17.57
C THR A 77 6.01 -2.32 -17.90
N GLY A 78 5.31 -2.14 -19.01
CA GLY A 78 4.16 -2.95 -19.39
C GLY A 78 2.86 -2.60 -18.64
N PHE A 79 2.86 -1.61 -17.74
CA PHE A 79 1.65 -1.03 -17.17
C PHE A 79 1.46 0.34 -17.79
N ASP A 80 0.44 0.48 -18.64
CA ASP A 80 0.31 1.63 -19.55
C ASP A 80 -0.54 2.76 -18.99
N SER A 81 -1.57 2.44 -18.19
CA SER A 81 -2.47 3.46 -17.63
C SER A 81 -3.37 2.95 -16.51
N PHE A 82 -3.78 3.89 -15.63
CA PHE A 82 -4.92 3.71 -14.72
C PHE A 82 -6.19 4.19 -15.42
N ASP A 83 -7.13 3.27 -15.67
CA ASP A 83 -8.36 3.54 -16.44
C ASP A 83 -9.58 3.70 -15.52
N SER A 84 -10.67 4.26 -16.04
CA SER A 84 -11.89 4.53 -15.25
C SER A 84 -12.58 3.28 -14.66
N ASP A 85 -12.28 2.08 -15.18
CA ASP A 85 -12.81 0.78 -14.73
C ASP A 85 -11.72 -0.28 -14.60
N GLY A 86 -10.48 0.13 -14.32
CA GLY A 86 -9.36 -0.78 -14.22
C GLY A 86 -8.04 -0.19 -14.69
N PHE A 87 -7.31 -0.90 -15.54
CA PHE A 87 -6.01 -0.48 -16.04
C PHE A 87 -5.68 -1.15 -17.37
N THR A 88 -4.76 -0.57 -18.12
CA THR A 88 -4.23 -1.13 -19.37
C THR A 88 -2.82 -1.65 -19.16
N ILE A 89 -2.52 -2.80 -19.76
CA ILE A 89 -1.20 -3.45 -19.71
C ILE A 89 -0.75 -3.88 -21.10
N SER A 90 0.55 -3.90 -21.30
CA SER A 90 1.21 -4.41 -22.51
C SER A 90 2.21 -5.52 -22.20
N GLN A 91 2.50 -6.32 -23.22
CA GLN A 91 3.56 -7.32 -23.11
C GLN A 91 4.92 -6.68 -23.37
N VAL A 92 5.76 -6.62 -22.36
CA VAL A 92 7.12 -6.09 -22.45
C VAL A 92 8.12 -7.13 -21.96
N ASN A 93 9.18 -7.31 -22.71
CA ASN A 93 10.25 -8.25 -22.34
C ASN A 93 10.91 -7.83 -21.01
N GLY A 94 10.87 -8.73 -20.04
CA GLY A 94 11.41 -8.50 -18.71
C GLY A 94 10.36 -8.09 -17.67
N TRP A 95 9.14 -7.75 -18.12
CA TRP A 95 8.00 -7.43 -17.26
C TRP A 95 6.91 -8.49 -17.41
N GLU A 96 6.74 -9.30 -16.41
CA GLU A 96 5.97 -10.55 -16.47
C GLU A 96 4.54 -10.32 -15.96
N ILE A 97 3.81 -9.36 -16.54
CA ILE A 97 2.46 -9.01 -16.13
C ILE A 97 1.36 -9.42 -17.11
N ASN A 98 1.73 -9.84 -18.34
CA ASN A 98 0.77 -10.31 -19.36
C ASN A 98 1.23 -11.53 -20.16
N ASP A 99 2.18 -12.33 -19.67
CA ASP A 99 2.71 -13.51 -20.37
C ASP A 99 1.62 -14.52 -20.71
N ASN A 100 1.66 -15.02 -21.93
CA ASN A 100 0.67 -15.94 -22.48
C ASN A 100 0.49 -17.19 -21.61
N GLY A 101 -0.76 -17.48 -21.26
CA GLY A 101 -1.14 -18.64 -20.46
C GLY A 101 -0.81 -18.55 -18.97
N LYS A 102 -0.18 -17.48 -18.50
CA LYS A 102 -0.03 -17.22 -17.07
C LYS A 102 -1.32 -16.64 -16.51
N THR A 103 -1.64 -16.96 -15.28
CA THR A 103 -2.82 -16.43 -14.61
C THR A 103 -2.42 -15.42 -13.55
N TYR A 104 -3.16 -14.33 -13.48
CA TYR A 104 -2.84 -13.18 -12.64
C TYR A 104 -3.99 -12.82 -11.72
N VAL A 105 -3.65 -12.05 -10.70
CA VAL A 105 -4.56 -11.36 -9.80
C VAL A 105 -4.06 -9.92 -9.62
N ALA A 106 -4.98 -8.97 -9.58
CA ALA A 106 -4.71 -7.64 -9.07
C ALA A 106 -5.69 -7.31 -7.94
N TRP A 107 -5.15 -6.79 -6.86
CA TRP A 107 -5.90 -6.13 -5.79
C TRP A 107 -5.83 -4.63 -6.05
N ASN A 108 -6.99 -4.00 -6.04
CA ASN A 108 -7.16 -2.62 -6.48
C ASN A 108 -7.81 -1.81 -5.38
N TRP A 109 -7.17 -0.72 -4.98
CA TRP A 109 -7.69 0.23 -3.98
C TRP A 109 -7.97 1.57 -4.62
N LYS A 110 -9.07 2.19 -4.22
CA LYS A 110 -9.44 3.55 -4.60
C LYS A 110 -9.05 4.51 -3.49
N ALA A 111 -8.22 5.49 -3.83
CA ALA A 111 -7.89 6.63 -2.98
C ALA A 111 -8.60 7.89 -3.49
N GLY A 112 -7.91 9.01 -3.61
CA GLY A 112 -8.45 10.29 -4.04
C GLY A 112 -8.12 10.69 -5.48
N GLY A 113 -7.67 9.76 -6.32
CA GLY A 113 -7.18 10.07 -7.67
C GLY A 113 -5.73 10.59 -7.67
N SER A 114 -5.40 11.45 -8.62
CA SER A 114 -4.07 12.07 -8.69
C SER A 114 -3.75 12.81 -7.39
N GLY A 115 -2.51 12.66 -6.93
CA GLY A 115 -2.07 13.27 -5.69
C GLY A 115 -2.14 14.80 -5.70
N VAL A 116 -2.44 15.37 -4.55
CA VAL A 116 -2.44 16.82 -4.31
C VAL A 116 -1.42 17.19 -3.25
N SER A 117 -0.90 18.42 -3.30
CA SER A 117 0.05 18.91 -2.30
C SER A 117 -0.63 19.00 -0.93
N ASN A 118 0.04 18.46 0.09
CA ASN A 118 -0.37 18.52 1.49
C ASN A 118 0.73 19.20 2.32
N THR A 119 0.34 20.17 3.15
CA THR A 119 1.24 20.96 4.00
C THR A 119 0.87 20.87 5.48
N ASP A 120 0.12 19.86 5.90
CA ASP A 120 -0.27 19.66 7.30
C ASP A 120 0.95 19.29 8.18
N GLY A 121 1.98 18.68 7.58
CA GLY A 121 3.24 18.36 8.26
C GLY A 121 4.35 19.40 8.02
N SER A 122 5.47 19.21 8.69
CA SER A 122 6.70 19.99 8.45
C SER A 122 7.35 19.67 7.10
N ILE A 123 7.08 18.48 6.57
CA ILE A 123 7.46 18.04 5.22
C ILE A 123 6.23 18.18 4.32
N THR A 124 6.36 18.93 3.24
CA THR A 124 5.34 18.95 2.19
C THR A 124 5.29 17.60 1.50
N SER A 125 4.11 17.01 1.38
CA SER A 125 3.89 15.72 0.72
C SER A 125 2.92 15.86 -0.46
N THR A 126 2.87 14.83 -1.32
CA THR A 126 1.82 14.65 -2.32
C THR A 126 0.92 13.52 -1.86
N VAL A 127 -0.37 13.79 -1.71
CA VAL A 127 -1.32 12.86 -1.10
C VAL A 127 -2.50 12.59 -2.00
N SER A 128 -2.82 11.31 -2.18
CA SER A 128 -4.10 10.82 -2.70
C SER A 128 -4.84 10.14 -1.57
N ALA A 129 -5.94 10.70 -1.08
CA ALA A 129 -6.62 10.21 0.10
C ALA A 129 -8.12 10.02 -0.13
N ASN A 130 -8.66 8.93 0.40
CA ASN A 130 -10.09 8.68 0.51
C ASN A 130 -10.46 8.48 1.98
N ALA A 131 -11.02 9.54 2.57
CA ALA A 131 -11.39 9.54 3.97
C ALA A 131 -12.52 8.54 4.30
N ASP A 132 -13.39 8.23 3.34
CA ASP A 132 -14.51 7.28 3.53
C ASP A 132 -14.02 5.85 3.66
N THR A 133 -12.93 5.50 2.96
CA THR A 133 -12.33 4.16 2.99
C THR A 133 -11.21 4.02 4.00
N GLY A 134 -10.73 5.14 4.55
CA GLY A 134 -9.59 5.16 5.45
C GLY A 134 -8.28 4.77 4.78
N PHE A 135 -8.12 5.06 3.50
CA PHE A 135 -6.92 4.75 2.70
C PHE A 135 -6.31 5.99 2.09
N SER A 136 -4.99 6.14 2.18
CA SER A 136 -4.25 7.17 1.46
C SER A 136 -2.88 6.69 0.97
N ILE A 137 -2.42 7.34 -0.10
CA ILE A 137 -1.11 7.19 -0.71
C ILE A 137 -0.37 8.50 -0.49
N VAL A 138 0.82 8.44 0.10
CA VAL A 138 1.58 9.63 0.54
C VAL A 138 3.00 9.55 0.01
N SER A 139 3.36 10.44 -0.92
CA SER A 139 4.74 10.59 -1.41
C SER A 139 5.41 11.78 -0.73
N TYR A 140 6.64 11.59 -0.24
CA TYR A 140 7.41 12.63 0.44
C TYR A 140 8.91 12.42 0.29
N THR A 141 9.68 13.50 0.47
CA THR A 141 11.15 13.45 0.55
C THR A 141 11.57 13.60 2.02
N GLY A 142 12.34 12.65 2.51
CA GLY A 142 12.84 12.63 3.88
C GLY A 142 13.79 13.78 4.21
N THR A 143 13.82 14.19 5.45
CA THR A 143 14.71 15.25 5.96
C THR A 143 15.86 14.73 6.83
N GLY A 144 15.79 13.49 7.31
CA GLY A 144 16.71 12.94 8.28
C GLY A 144 16.63 13.60 9.66
N SER A 145 15.53 14.31 9.94
CA SER A 145 15.38 15.05 11.19
C SER A 145 14.29 14.44 12.06
N ASP A 146 14.65 14.02 13.27
CA ASP A 146 13.70 13.55 14.27
C ASP A 146 12.63 14.60 14.57
N GLY A 147 11.41 14.14 14.78
CA GLY A 147 10.26 14.99 14.99
C GLY A 147 9.68 15.61 13.71
N SER A 148 10.25 15.35 12.53
CA SER A 148 9.63 15.75 11.26
C SER A 148 8.28 15.09 11.08
N THR A 149 7.35 15.79 10.43
CA THR A 149 5.98 15.32 10.23
C THR A 149 5.56 15.37 8.77
N VAL A 150 4.74 14.41 8.36
CA VAL A 150 4.14 14.33 7.01
C VAL A 150 2.63 14.20 7.14
N GLY A 151 1.86 15.04 6.43
CA GLY A 151 0.42 14.92 6.34
C GLY A 151 0.00 13.68 5.56
N HIS A 152 -0.99 12.93 6.06
CA HIS A 152 -1.50 11.72 5.40
C HIS A 152 -2.89 11.89 4.76
N GLY A 153 -3.55 13.02 4.98
CA GLY A 153 -4.83 13.37 4.34
C GLY A 153 -6.06 12.57 4.79
N LEU A 154 -5.93 11.67 5.78
CA LEU A 154 -7.07 10.92 6.33
C LEU A 154 -7.75 11.69 7.45
N SER A 155 -9.01 11.35 7.73
CA SER A 155 -9.84 11.97 8.78
C SER A 155 -9.55 11.44 10.19
N SER A 156 -8.78 10.36 10.30
CA SER A 156 -8.40 9.68 11.54
C SER A 156 -6.96 9.20 11.47
N ALA A 157 -6.35 8.98 12.63
CA ALA A 157 -5.02 8.40 12.69
C ALA A 157 -4.98 7.05 11.97
N PRO A 158 -3.98 6.83 11.08
CA PRO A 158 -3.76 5.50 10.52
C PRO A 158 -3.49 4.47 11.60
N GLU A 159 -3.97 3.26 11.39
CA GLU A 159 -3.66 2.08 12.23
C GLU A 159 -2.55 1.25 11.62
N LEU A 160 -2.28 1.44 10.32
CA LEU A 160 -1.24 0.78 9.56
C LEU A 160 -0.63 1.74 8.54
N ALA A 161 0.69 1.76 8.46
CA ALA A 161 1.43 2.40 7.38
C ALA A 161 2.44 1.42 6.78
N ILE A 162 2.42 1.26 5.47
CA ILE A 162 3.42 0.50 4.72
C ILE A 162 4.29 1.53 4.00
N ILE A 163 5.58 1.61 4.36
CA ILE A 163 6.50 2.64 3.88
C ILE A 163 7.62 2.00 3.07
N LYS A 164 7.96 2.59 1.93
CA LYS A 164 9.04 2.16 1.06
C LYS A 164 9.89 3.35 0.61
N GLY A 165 11.21 3.24 0.82
CA GLY A 165 12.18 4.12 0.15
C GLY A 165 12.24 3.77 -1.33
N ARG A 166 12.12 4.79 -2.19
CA ARG A 166 11.98 4.64 -3.64
C ARG A 166 13.32 4.56 -4.36
N ASP A 167 14.30 5.31 -3.92
CA ASP A 167 15.56 5.56 -4.61
C ASP A 167 16.73 4.66 -4.15
N ALA A 168 16.47 3.70 -3.28
CA ALA A 168 17.47 2.77 -2.78
C ALA A 168 16.87 1.42 -2.35
N GLY A 169 17.73 0.43 -2.14
CA GLY A 169 17.36 -0.93 -1.74
C GLY A 169 16.94 -1.03 -0.27
N TYR A 170 15.91 -0.30 0.13
CA TYR A 170 15.35 -0.34 1.48
C TYR A 170 14.27 -1.42 1.63
N PRO A 171 14.13 -2.04 2.81
CA PRO A 171 13.00 -2.93 3.07
C PRO A 171 11.67 -2.16 3.03
N TRP A 172 10.59 -2.89 2.81
CA TRP A 172 9.24 -2.39 3.00
C TRP A 172 8.91 -2.41 4.49
N MET A 173 8.83 -1.24 5.10
CA MET A 173 8.55 -1.09 6.52
C MET A 173 7.04 -1.11 6.74
N VAL A 174 6.57 -2.03 7.58
CA VAL A 174 5.16 -2.11 8.00
C VAL A 174 5.11 -1.64 9.44
N MET A 175 4.46 -0.50 9.65
CA MET A 175 4.45 0.23 10.90
C MET A 175 3.03 0.61 11.30
N GLY A 176 2.86 0.94 12.58
CA GLY A 176 1.56 1.32 13.09
C GLY A 176 0.93 0.20 13.87
N TYR A 177 -0.18 0.56 14.48
CA TYR A 177 -0.72 -0.21 15.49
C TYR A 177 -2.21 0.00 15.67
N PRO A 178 -3.00 -1.01 15.87
CA PRO A 178 -4.28 -0.88 16.55
C PRO A 178 -4.14 -1.12 18.06
N THR A 179 -4.28 -0.08 18.83
CA THR A 179 -4.76 0.04 20.22
C THR A 179 -4.40 -1.02 21.26
N ASN A 180 -3.39 -1.84 21.10
CA ASN A 180 -2.98 -2.71 22.19
C ASN A 180 -1.49 -3.03 22.17
N THR A 181 -0.74 -2.41 23.01
CA THR A 181 0.51 -2.80 23.72
C THR A 181 1.54 -3.73 23.05
N SER A 182 1.34 -4.23 21.83
CA SER A 182 2.26 -5.18 21.17
C SER A 182 2.99 -4.62 19.95
N PHE A 183 2.67 -3.42 19.53
CA PHE A 183 3.46 -2.52 18.72
C PHE A 183 3.51 -1.21 19.48
N PRO A 184 4.24 -1.06 20.55
CA PRO A 184 4.31 0.22 21.22
C PRO A 184 5.01 1.23 20.30
N ASN A 185 4.88 2.49 20.63
CA ASN A 185 5.69 3.58 20.08
C ASN A 185 7.18 3.39 20.49
N ASP A 186 7.70 2.18 20.29
CA ASP A 186 9.04 1.75 20.70
C ASP A 186 9.91 1.38 19.49
N GLY A 187 9.51 1.80 18.27
CA GLY A 187 10.24 1.50 17.05
C GLY A 187 10.01 0.09 16.51
N SER A 188 8.97 -0.62 16.97
CA SER A 188 8.64 -1.95 16.42
C SER A 188 8.11 -1.86 15.00
N PHE A 189 8.57 -2.76 14.14
CA PHE A 189 8.16 -2.84 12.74
C PHE A 189 8.17 -4.29 12.24
N LEU A 190 7.42 -4.52 11.17
CA LEU A 190 7.55 -5.71 10.33
C LEU A 190 8.14 -5.29 8.98
N THR A 191 8.74 -6.24 8.28
CA THR A 191 9.22 -6.05 6.91
C THR A 191 8.39 -6.92 5.97
N LEU A 192 7.69 -6.28 5.02
CA LEU A 192 6.84 -7.01 4.07
C LEU A 192 7.65 -7.90 3.13
N SER A 193 8.87 -7.49 2.80
CA SER A 193 9.75 -8.15 1.84
C SER A 193 10.60 -9.28 2.42
N THR A 194 10.50 -9.58 3.72
CA THR A 194 11.29 -10.62 4.39
C THR A 194 10.39 -11.52 5.25
N THR A 195 10.97 -12.61 5.75
CA THR A 195 10.33 -13.52 6.72
C THR A 195 10.83 -13.29 8.15
N ASP A 196 11.45 -12.16 8.40
CA ASP A 196 12.00 -11.84 9.71
C ASP A 196 10.88 -11.65 10.74
N ALA A 197 11.19 -12.02 11.98
CA ALA A 197 10.32 -11.67 13.10
C ALA A 197 10.24 -10.15 13.26
N MET A 198 9.20 -9.70 13.97
CA MET A 198 9.05 -8.29 14.31
C MET A 198 10.36 -7.73 14.87
N GLY A 199 10.88 -6.72 14.19
CA GLY A 199 12.04 -5.95 14.63
C GLY A 199 11.64 -4.89 15.65
N ASN A 200 12.56 -4.53 16.52
CA ASN A 200 12.54 -3.30 17.31
C ASN A 200 13.91 -2.64 17.10
N GLY A 201 13.93 -1.45 16.60
CA GLY A 201 15.21 -0.82 16.25
C GLY A 201 15.17 0.69 16.40
N THR A 202 16.30 1.25 16.80
CA THR A 202 16.56 2.67 16.63
C THR A 202 16.72 2.99 15.15
N GLY A 203 16.18 4.13 14.71
CA GLY A 203 16.31 4.60 13.33
C GLY A 203 15.08 4.37 12.43
N SER A 204 13.95 3.92 12.98
CA SER A 204 12.73 3.70 12.20
C SER A 204 11.49 3.72 13.10
N GLU A 205 11.29 4.80 13.86
CA GLU A 205 10.15 4.95 14.75
C GLU A 205 9.19 6.02 14.22
N ILE A 206 7.89 5.68 14.12
CA ILE A 206 6.84 6.63 13.77
C ILE A 206 5.76 6.71 14.85
N SER A 207 5.14 7.88 14.94
CA SER A 207 3.88 8.09 15.68
C SER A 207 2.80 8.51 14.69
N LEU A 208 1.67 7.79 14.69
CA LEU A 208 0.54 8.04 13.80
C LEU A 208 -0.48 8.93 14.51
N GLY A 209 -0.51 10.21 14.15
CA GLY A 209 -1.46 11.20 14.65
C GLY A 209 -2.72 11.28 13.77
N SER A 210 -3.67 12.14 14.17
CA SER A 210 -4.94 12.29 13.46
C SER A 210 -4.84 12.93 12.08
N SER A 211 -3.77 13.69 11.81
CA SER A 211 -3.55 14.38 10.53
C SER A 211 -2.14 14.17 9.98
N THR A 212 -1.18 13.78 10.82
CA THR A 212 0.22 13.62 10.43
C THR A 212 0.83 12.34 10.97
N MET A 213 1.76 11.77 10.22
CA MET A 213 2.77 10.84 10.71
C MET A 213 3.94 11.65 11.25
N THR A 214 4.47 11.32 12.42
CA THR A 214 5.67 11.91 13.00
C THR A 214 6.79 10.88 12.98
N PHE A 215 7.94 11.22 12.40
CA PHE A 215 9.14 10.41 12.46
C PHE A 215 9.86 10.69 13.77
N VAL A 216 9.64 9.84 14.76
CA VAL A 216 10.22 9.99 16.11
C VAL A 216 11.72 9.74 16.04
N ASP A 217 12.11 8.75 15.25
CA ASP A 217 13.50 8.49 14.85
C ASP A 217 13.53 8.41 13.31
N ALA A 218 14.07 9.44 12.68
CA ALA A 218 14.03 9.69 11.24
C ALA A 218 15.11 8.93 10.45
N GLY A 219 15.52 7.76 10.92
CA GLY A 219 16.59 6.96 10.31
C GLY A 219 16.25 6.33 8.97
N GLY A 220 17.25 5.67 8.42
CA GLY A 220 17.45 5.27 7.04
C GLY A 220 16.32 4.64 6.26
N ASN A 221 15.37 3.95 6.89
CA ASN A 221 14.35 3.21 6.12
C ASN A 221 13.06 4.00 5.89
N ILE A 222 12.86 5.12 6.59
CA ILE A 222 11.57 5.83 6.59
C ILE A 222 11.64 7.34 6.36
N CYS A 223 12.78 8.01 6.64
CA CYS A 223 12.88 9.47 6.50
C CYS A 223 14.34 9.99 6.35
N GLU A 224 15.24 9.21 5.75
CA GLU A 224 16.62 9.67 5.50
C GLU A 224 16.64 10.93 4.63
N SER A 225 17.59 11.83 4.92
CA SER A 225 17.70 13.11 4.23
C SER A 225 17.85 12.97 2.72
N SER A 226 17.04 13.72 1.98
CA SER A 226 17.07 13.78 0.51
C SER A 226 16.75 12.43 -0.18
N ARG A 227 16.05 11.52 0.50
CA ARG A 227 15.53 10.29 -0.08
C ARG A 227 14.02 10.37 -0.28
N ASP A 228 13.55 9.77 -1.36
CA ASP A 228 12.14 9.74 -1.70
C ASP A 228 11.46 8.49 -1.14
N TYR A 229 10.26 8.67 -0.62
CA TYR A 229 9.45 7.62 0.01
C TYR A 229 8.02 7.62 -0.52
N ILE A 230 7.40 6.46 -0.44
CA ILE A 230 5.96 6.28 -0.58
C ILE A 230 5.43 5.59 0.67
N ALA A 231 4.30 6.06 1.18
CA ALA A 231 3.59 5.43 2.29
C ALA A 231 2.14 5.15 1.89
N TYR A 232 1.66 3.95 2.20
CA TYR A 232 0.27 3.53 2.07
C TYR A 232 -0.30 3.47 3.49
N CYS A 233 -1.22 4.38 3.80
CA CYS A 233 -1.75 4.56 5.14
C CYS A 233 -3.20 4.07 5.21
N PHE A 234 -3.53 3.38 6.30
CA PHE A 234 -4.85 2.78 6.48
C PHE A 234 -5.37 2.99 7.91
N HIS A 235 -6.68 3.21 8.03
CA HIS A 235 -7.40 3.03 9.28
C HIS A 235 -8.65 2.17 9.07
N SER A 236 -9.12 1.52 10.15
CA SER A 236 -10.33 0.69 10.12
C SER A 236 -11.57 1.51 9.80
N VAL A 237 -12.44 0.97 8.96
CA VAL A 237 -13.75 1.53 8.62
C VAL A 237 -14.81 0.45 8.81
N ASP A 238 -15.81 0.72 9.63
CA ASP A 238 -16.87 -0.24 9.95
C ASP A 238 -17.55 -0.78 8.69
N GLY A 239 -17.64 -2.11 8.61
CA GLY A 239 -18.24 -2.81 7.46
C GLY A 239 -17.35 -2.91 6.22
N TYR A 240 -16.16 -2.29 6.22
CA TYR A 240 -15.28 -2.26 5.07
C TYR A 240 -13.88 -2.82 5.36
N SER A 241 -13.16 -2.27 6.33
CA SER A 241 -11.78 -2.67 6.64
C SER A 241 -11.57 -2.83 8.14
N LYS A 242 -10.67 -3.74 8.52
CA LYS A 242 -10.25 -3.93 9.90
C LYS A 242 -8.78 -4.29 9.96
N PHE A 243 -8.03 -3.51 10.71
CA PHE A 243 -6.62 -3.75 11.03
C PHE A 243 -6.50 -4.20 12.47
N GLY A 244 -5.60 -5.12 12.77
CA GLY A 244 -5.47 -5.66 14.10
C GLY A 244 -4.41 -6.74 14.22
N THR A 245 -4.24 -7.23 15.43
CA THR A 245 -3.34 -8.33 15.76
C THR A 245 -4.12 -9.50 16.33
N TYR A 246 -3.55 -10.66 16.24
CA TYR A 246 -4.03 -11.85 16.95
C TYR A 246 -2.85 -12.70 17.45
N THR A 247 -3.08 -13.49 18.45
CA THR A 247 -2.06 -14.45 18.94
C THR A 247 -2.43 -15.83 18.43
N GLY A 248 -1.50 -16.48 17.74
CA GLY A 248 -1.64 -17.88 17.34
C GLY A 248 -1.81 -18.79 18.57
N ASN A 249 -2.61 -19.84 18.45
CA ASN A 249 -2.88 -20.80 19.54
C ASN A 249 -2.24 -22.15 19.30
N ASP A 250 -1.40 -22.28 18.29
CA ASP A 250 -0.68 -23.51 17.91
C ASP A 250 -1.61 -24.71 17.66
N ASN A 251 -2.85 -24.45 17.24
CA ASN A 251 -3.89 -25.42 17.00
C ASN A 251 -4.40 -25.33 15.57
N ALA A 252 -4.74 -26.47 14.95
CA ALA A 252 -5.36 -26.51 13.62
C ALA A 252 -6.72 -25.78 13.58
N ASP A 253 -7.42 -25.71 14.72
CA ASP A 253 -8.57 -24.83 14.94
C ASP A 253 -8.05 -23.51 15.51
N GLY A 254 -7.60 -22.62 14.62
CA GLY A 254 -6.96 -21.35 14.93
C GLY A 254 -7.87 -20.37 15.69
N PRO A 255 -7.34 -19.24 16.19
CA PRO A 255 -8.14 -18.26 16.90
C PRO A 255 -9.17 -17.60 15.95
N PHE A 256 -10.36 -17.37 16.48
CA PHE A 256 -11.37 -16.57 15.78
C PHE A 256 -11.01 -15.08 15.88
N VAL A 257 -10.89 -14.43 14.71
CA VAL A 257 -10.66 -12.98 14.62
C VAL A 257 -11.94 -12.29 14.21
N TYR A 258 -12.52 -11.49 15.10
CA TYR A 258 -13.73 -10.73 14.82
C TYR A 258 -13.42 -9.46 14.03
N THR A 259 -13.91 -9.38 12.81
CA THR A 259 -13.72 -8.24 11.92
C THR A 259 -14.93 -7.32 11.83
N GLY A 260 -16.12 -7.78 12.26
CA GLY A 260 -17.40 -7.04 12.12
C GLY A 260 -18.09 -7.24 10.76
N PHE A 261 -17.44 -7.90 9.81
CA PHE A 261 -17.95 -8.21 8.47
C PHE A 261 -17.32 -9.50 7.95
N ARG A 262 -17.78 -9.99 6.80
CA ARG A 262 -17.15 -11.13 6.10
C ARG A 262 -16.03 -10.61 5.19
N PRO A 263 -14.74 -10.86 5.49
CA PRO A 263 -13.65 -10.41 4.65
C PRO A 263 -13.68 -11.05 3.26
N ALA A 264 -13.40 -10.25 2.23
CA ALA A 264 -13.12 -10.71 0.86
C ALA A 264 -11.60 -10.79 0.60
N PHE A 265 -10.81 -10.02 1.35
CA PHE A 265 -9.36 -10.00 1.30
C PHE A 265 -8.81 -10.09 2.73
N VAL A 266 -7.75 -10.87 2.92
CA VAL A 266 -7.01 -10.98 4.19
C VAL A 266 -5.52 -11.01 3.87
N MET A 267 -4.75 -10.19 4.57
CA MET A 267 -3.29 -10.20 4.56
C MET A 267 -2.80 -10.48 5.98
N ILE A 268 -1.88 -11.45 6.13
CA ILE A 268 -1.32 -11.91 7.42
C ILE A 268 0.19 -11.98 7.28
#